data_61b3933fdbd94ac2098e98cb6d654f3a
#
_entry.id   61b3933fdbd94ac2098e98cb6d654f3a
#
_cell.length_a   1.000
_cell.length_b   1.000
_cell.length_c   1.000
_cell.angle_alpha   90.00
_cell.angle_beta   90.00
_cell.angle_gamma   90.00
#
_symmetry.space_group_name_H-M   'P 1'
#
loop_
_entity.id
_entity.type
_entity.pdbx_description
1 polymer ?
#
loop_
_entity_poly.entity_id
_entity_poly.type
_entity_poly.pdbx_seq_one_letter_code
_entity_poly.pdbx_strand_id
1 'polypeptide(L)'
;MKIAIVEDELLAVTYLKNLLEEQSIVDISSITILRSTKQATKFFRDNSVDLIFMDIHLGDGKSFEIFQEVEILTPIIFITAYDEYAMKVFKHFTIDYILKPFEVEELHIALQKFKTIRTSFDISPTLQSIAVLENSPSEIMHRFLVTNGNKLRSV
;
A
#
# COMPACT_ATOMS: atom_id res chain seq x y z
N MET A 1 -12.39 6.78 -3.93
CA MET A 1 -10.94 6.98 -3.78
C MET A 1 -10.20 6.54 -5.03
N LYS A 2 -9.00 7.07 -5.20
CA LYS A 2 -8.14 6.72 -6.33
C LYS A 2 -7.13 5.68 -5.92
N ILE A 3 -6.94 4.65 -6.74
CA ILE A 3 -6.01 3.56 -6.46
C ILE A 3 -5.00 3.44 -7.60
N ALA A 4 -3.77 3.11 -7.27
CA ALA A 4 -2.76 2.75 -8.24
C ALA A 4 -2.32 1.30 -8.02
N ILE A 5 -2.08 0.58 -9.10
CA ILE A 5 -1.53 -0.77 -9.07
C ILE A 5 -0.20 -0.73 -9.79
N VAL A 6 0.87 -1.05 -9.08
CA VAL A 6 2.23 -1.10 -9.63
C VAL A 6 2.60 -2.57 -9.80
N GLU A 7 2.47 -3.08 -11.02
CA GLU A 7 2.61 -4.50 -11.34
C GLU A 7 2.87 -4.65 -12.84
N ASP A 8 3.87 -5.43 -13.21
CA ASP A 8 4.22 -5.63 -14.64
C ASP A 8 3.52 -6.83 -15.28
N GLU A 9 3.03 -7.77 -14.47
CA GLU A 9 2.42 -8.99 -14.97
C GLU A 9 0.93 -8.78 -15.24
N LEU A 10 0.56 -8.89 -16.51
CA LEU A 10 -0.81 -8.57 -16.93
C LEU A 10 -1.87 -9.42 -16.23
N LEU A 11 -1.61 -10.71 -16.06
CA LEU A 11 -2.58 -11.58 -15.38
C LEU A 11 -2.77 -11.18 -13.92
N ALA A 12 -1.69 -10.80 -13.25
CA ALA A 12 -1.77 -10.34 -11.86
C ALA A 12 -2.55 -9.03 -11.76
N VAL A 13 -2.34 -8.11 -12.69
CA VAL A 13 -3.10 -6.85 -12.76
C VAL A 13 -4.59 -7.15 -12.93
N THR A 14 -4.92 -8.01 -13.89
CA THR A 14 -6.32 -8.34 -14.18
C THR A 14 -7.00 -9.00 -12.98
N TYR A 15 -6.32 -9.93 -12.34
CA TYR A 15 -6.87 -10.62 -11.17
C TYR A 15 -7.16 -9.63 -10.04
N LEU A 16 -6.19 -8.79 -9.70
CA LEU A 16 -6.36 -7.81 -8.63
C LEU A 16 -7.44 -6.78 -8.97
N LYS A 17 -7.42 -6.28 -10.19
CA LYS A 17 -8.39 -5.29 -10.62
C LYS A 17 -9.81 -5.84 -10.53
N ASN A 18 -10.03 -7.09 -10.97
CA ASN A 18 -11.34 -7.71 -10.88
C ASN A 18 -11.81 -7.85 -9.43
N LEU A 19 -10.91 -8.27 -8.53
CA LEU A 19 -11.25 -8.37 -7.12
C LEU A 19 -11.59 -7.01 -6.52
N LEU A 20 -10.87 -5.97 -6.90
CA LEU A 20 -11.14 -4.62 -6.41
C LEU A 20 -12.49 -4.10 -6.92
N GLU A 21 -12.86 -4.44 -8.12
CA GLU A 21 -14.15 -4.03 -8.69
C GLU A 21 -15.33 -4.76 -8.06
N GLU A 22 -15.12 -5.96 -7.53
CA GLU A 22 -16.18 -6.78 -6.93
C GLU A 22 -16.40 -6.50 -5.45
N GLN A 23 -15.45 -5.87 -4.78
CA GLN A 23 -15.54 -5.62 -3.34
C GLN A 23 -16.35 -4.36 -3.04
N SER A 24 -16.87 -4.26 -1.82
CA SER A 24 -17.63 -3.11 -1.35
C SER A 24 -17.10 -2.52 -0.06
N ILE A 25 -15.87 -2.89 0.33
CA ILE A 25 -15.26 -2.40 1.58
C ILE A 25 -14.86 -0.93 1.43
N VAL A 26 -14.28 -0.58 0.28
CA VAL A 26 -13.91 0.81 -0.04
C VAL A 26 -14.53 1.21 -1.36
N ASP A 27 -14.80 2.50 -1.50
CA ASP A 27 -15.43 3.06 -2.69
C ASP A 27 -14.36 3.57 -3.64
N ILE A 28 -14.16 2.89 -4.77
CA ILE A 28 -13.10 3.18 -5.73
C ILE A 28 -13.64 3.97 -6.90
N SER A 29 -13.05 5.15 -7.15
CA SER A 29 -13.45 6.01 -8.27
C SER A 29 -12.57 5.78 -9.50
N SER A 30 -11.30 5.41 -9.32
CA SER A 30 -10.41 5.14 -10.44
C SER A 30 -9.28 4.21 -10.05
N ILE A 31 -8.79 3.45 -11.02
CA ILE A 31 -7.63 2.55 -10.85
C ILE A 31 -6.65 2.87 -11.98
N THR A 32 -5.43 3.25 -11.59
CA THR A 32 -4.35 3.52 -12.53
C THR A 32 -3.37 2.36 -12.50
N ILE A 33 -3.02 1.83 -13.67
CA ILE A 33 -2.10 0.70 -13.78
C ILE A 33 -0.72 1.23 -14.21
N LEU A 34 0.29 0.92 -13.40
CA LEU A 34 1.67 1.33 -13.63
C LEU A 34 2.52 0.06 -13.73
N ARG A 35 3.11 -0.18 -14.88
CA ARG A 35 3.67 -1.49 -15.20
C ARG A 35 5.19 -1.58 -15.11
N SER A 36 5.85 -0.51 -14.68
CA SER A 36 7.31 -0.49 -14.53
C SER A 36 7.70 0.50 -13.44
N THR A 37 8.93 0.39 -12.95
CA THR A 37 9.43 1.37 -11.98
C THR A 37 9.50 2.74 -12.63
N LYS A 38 9.89 2.80 -13.90
CA LYS A 38 10.01 4.05 -14.63
C LYS A 38 8.65 4.74 -14.77
N GLN A 39 7.65 3.98 -15.17
CA GLN A 39 6.29 4.51 -15.34
C GLN A 39 5.73 4.99 -13.99
N ALA A 40 5.93 4.21 -12.93
CA ALA A 40 5.47 4.57 -11.60
C ALA A 40 6.16 5.82 -11.08
N THR A 41 7.47 5.91 -11.24
CA THR A 41 8.23 7.09 -10.83
C THR A 41 7.71 8.35 -11.50
N LYS A 42 7.50 8.28 -12.81
CA LYS A 42 6.99 9.42 -13.57
C LYS A 42 5.60 9.82 -13.08
N PHE A 43 4.73 8.84 -12.86
CA PHE A 43 3.37 9.11 -12.40
C PHE A 43 3.35 9.78 -11.03
N PHE A 44 4.11 9.25 -10.07
CA PHE A 44 4.07 9.74 -8.69
C PHE A 44 4.80 11.06 -8.51
N ARG A 45 5.56 11.52 -9.47
CA ARG A 45 6.14 12.87 -9.43
C ARG A 45 5.07 13.95 -9.54
N ASP A 46 4.04 13.69 -10.32
CA ASP A 46 3.02 14.69 -10.64
C ASP A 46 1.64 14.33 -10.13
N ASN A 47 1.44 13.12 -9.62
CA ASN A 47 0.12 12.63 -9.22
C ASN A 47 0.18 11.95 -7.87
N SER A 48 -0.96 11.94 -7.17
CA SER A 48 -1.12 11.18 -5.95
C SER A 48 -2.40 10.35 -6.02
N VAL A 49 -2.41 9.28 -5.24
CA VAL A 49 -3.58 8.40 -5.11
C VAL A 49 -3.82 8.16 -3.63
N ASP A 50 -4.92 7.51 -3.29
CA ASP A 50 -5.29 7.24 -1.90
C ASP A 50 -4.70 5.95 -1.37
N LEU A 51 -4.43 5.00 -2.25
CA LEU A 51 -3.90 3.69 -1.87
C LEU A 51 -3.13 3.11 -3.06
N ILE A 52 -1.99 2.49 -2.77
CA ILE A 52 -1.14 1.85 -3.78
C ILE A 52 -1.05 0.35 -3.48
N PHE A 53 -1.30 -0.47 -4.50
CA PHE A 53 -0.95 -1.90 -4.48
C PHE A 53 0.34 -2.04 -5.28
N MET A 54 1.35 -2.66 -4.70
CA MET A 54 2.68 -2.65 -5.31
C MET A 54 3.36 -4.01 -5.21
N ASP A 55 3.81 -4.53 -6.35
CA ASP A 55 4.72 -5.66 -6.37
C ASP A 55 6.14 -5.15 -6.18
N ILE A 56 7.00 -5.95 -5.59
CA ILE A 56 8.39 -5.59 -5.33
C ILE A 56 9.26 -5.78 -6.57
N HIS A 57 9.09 -6.90 -7.27
CA HIS A 57 9.88 -7.20 -8.47
C HIS A 57 9.10 -6.82 -9.71
N LEU A 58 9.62 -5.83 -10.45
CA LEU A 58 9.06 -5.41 -11.72
C LEU A 58 10.07 -5.76 -12.82
N GLY A 59 9.63 -5.73 -14.07
CA GLY A 59 10.48 -6.12 -15.20
C GLY A 59 11.74 -5.30 -15.34
N ASP A 60 11.70 -4.03 -14.93
CA ASP A 60 12.82 -3.10 -15.05
C ASP A 60 13.56 -2.84 -13.72
N GLY A 61 13.22 -3.57 -12.65
CA GLY A 61 13.92 -3.41 -11.39
C GLY A 61 12.98 -3.61 -10.20
N LYS A 62 13.50 -3.33 -9.02
CA LYS A 62 12.67 -3.43 -7.80
C LYS A 62 11.94 -2.13 -7.54
N SER A 63 10.70 -2.25 -7.07
CA SER A 63 9.88 -1.07 -6.79
C SER A 63 10.48 -0.16 -5.73
N PHE A 64 11.40 -0.66 -4.90
CA PHE A 64 12.11 0.18 -3.92
C PHE A 64 12.86 1.33 -4.60
N GLU A 65 13.22 1.18 -5.87
CA GLU A 65 13.90 2.23 -6.63
C GLU A 65 12.99 3.44 -6.83
N ILE A 66 11.69 3.25 -6.83
CA ILE A 66 10.74 4.34 -6.95
C ILE A 66 10.88 5.29 -5.76
N PHE A 67 11.05 4.74 -4.57
CA PHE A 67 11.16 5.54 -3.33
C PHE A 67 12.46 6.35 -3.27
N GLN A 68 13.47 5.95 -4.03
CA GLN A 68 14.72 6.70 -4.12
C GLN A 68 14.58 7.94 -4.98
N GLU A 69 13.61 7.93 -5.89
CA GLU A 69 13.40 9.00 -6.86
C GLU A 69 12.27 9.94 -6.48
N VAL A 70 11.27 9.44 -5.76
CA VAL A 70 10.06 10.19 -5.43
C VAL A 70 9.66 9.89 -4.00
N GLU A 71 9.30 10.93 -3.25
CA GLU A 71 8.74 10.73 -1.92
C GLU A 71 7.29 10.31 -2.05
N ILE A 72 6.95 9.15 -1.49
CA ILE A 72 5.59 8.61 -1.50
C ILE A 72 5.10 8.49 -0.08
N LEU A 73 4.08 9.25 0.27
CA LEU A 73 3.46 9.23 1.61
C LEU A 73 2.13 8.50 1.59
N THR A 74 1.73 7.97 0.45
CA THR A 74 0.48 7.23 0.29
C THR A 74 0.61 5.85 0.93
N PRO A 75 -0.43 5.35 1.61
CA PRO A 75 -0.43 3.99 2.14
C PRO A 75 -0.25 2.96 1.04
N ILE A 76 0.50 1.90 1.35
CA ILE A 76 0.83 0.85 0.38
C ILE A 76 0.45 -0.51 0.92
N ILE A 77 -0.16 -1.34 0.06
CA ILE A 77 -0.33 -2.77 0.29
C ILE A 77 0.58 -3.46 -0.71
N PHE A 78 1.59 -4.16 -0.21
CA PHE A 78 2.48 -4.91 -1.08
C PHE A 78 1.88 -6.26 -1.41
N ILE A 79 1.91 -6.64 -2.68
CA ILE A 79 1.46 -7.97 -3.14
C ILE A 79 2.59 -8.54 -4.01
N THR A 80 3.26 -9.56 -3.50
CA THR A 80 4.48 -10.07 -4.13
C THR A 80 4.63 -11.57 -3.90
N ALA A 81 5.44 -12.22 -4.74
CA ALA A 81 5.77 -13.64 -4.56
C ALA A 81 6.93 -13.84 -3.57
N TYR A 82 7.51 -12.77 -3.06
CA TYR A 82 8.76 -12.84 -2.27
C TYR A 82 8.52 -12.41 -0.83
N ASP A 83 8.77 -13.31 0.12
CA ASP A 83 8.57 -13.05 1.54
C ASP A 83 9.77 -12.36 2.21
N GLU A 84 10.92 -12.37 1.55
CA GLU A 84 12.17 -11.86 2.11
C GLU A 84 12.20 -10.35 2.33
N TYR A 85 11.23 -9.61 1.78
CA TYR A 85 11.19 -8.16 1.87
C TYR A 85 10.21 -7.65 2.92
N ALA A 86 9.55 -8.53 3.66
CA ALA A 86 8.50 -8.14 4.60
C ALA A 86 8.98 -7.09 5.61
N MET A 87 10.20 -7.23 6.13
CA MET A 87 10.72 -6.28 7.10
C MET A 87 11.14 -4.96 6.45
N LYS A 88 11.61 -5.01 5.20
CA LYS A 88 12.04 -3.80 4.48
C LYS A 88 10.91 -2.85 4.18
N VAL A 89 9.72 -3.38 3.88
CA VAL A 89 8.60 -2.53 3.46
C VAL A 89 8.07 -1.68 4.60
N PHE A 90 8.35 -2.02 5.85
CA PHE A 90 7.94 -1.21 6.99
C PHE A 90 8.66 0.13 7.12
N LYS A 91 9.63 0.38 6.28
CA LYS A 91 10.24 1.70 6.16
C LYS A 91 9.34 2.68 5.42
N HIS A 92 8.30 2.17 4.77
CA HIS A 92 7.36 2.94 3.98
C HIS A 92 5.98 2.87 4.63
N PHE A 93 5.04 3.60 4.12
CA PHE A 93 3.69 3.68 4.65
C PHE A 93 2.91 2.39 4.31
N THR A 94 3.28 1.29 4.94
CA THR A 94 2.80 -0.05 4.60
C THR A 94 1.61 -0.46 5.46
N ILE A 95 0.50 -0.78 4.81
CA ILE A 95 -0.70 -1.29 5.48
C ILE A 95 -0.61 -2.79 5.67
N ASP A 96 -0.18 -3.52 4.64
CA ASP A 96 -0.11 -4.98 4.69
C ASP A 96 0.85 -5.49 3.65
N TYR A 97 1.23 -6.77 3.79
CA TYR A 97 2.15 -7.47 2.91
C TYR A 97 1.50 -8.81 2.57
N ILE A 98 1.09 -8.98 1.32
CA ILE A 98 0.37 -10.16 0.85
C ILE A 98 1.28 -10.96 -0.07
N LEU A 99 1.38 -12.26 0.18
CA LEU A 99 2.17 -13.15 -0.66
C LEU A 99 1.30 -13.77 -1.75
N LYS A 100 1.84 -13.80 -2.97
CA LYS A 100 1.20 -14.51 -4.09
C LYS A 100 1.49 -16.00 -4.01
N PRO A 101 0.56 -16.88 -4.39
CA PRO A 101 -0.83 -16.56 -4.72
C PRO A 101 -1.63 -16.26 -3.45
N PHE A 102 -2.64 -15.44 -3.59
CA PHE A 102 -3.45 -15.05 -2.43
C PHE A 102 -4.93 -15.28 -2.70
N GLU A 103 -5.67 -15.45 -1.61
CA GLU A 103 -7.12 -15.61 -1.65
C GLU A 103 -7.80 -14.25 -1.47
N VAL A 104 -9.04 -14.15 -1.93
CA VAL A 104 -9.81 -12.91 -1.84
C VAL A 104 -9.92 -12.41 -0.39
N GLU A 105 -9.97 -13.32 0.58
CA GLU A 105 -10.06 -12.96 2.00
C GLU A 105 -8.85 -12.18 2.47
N GLU A 106 -7.65 -12.49 1.96
CA GLU A 106 -6.46 -11.76 2.32
C GLU A 106 -6.51 -10.32 1.83
N LEU A 107 -7.05 -10.12 0.65
CA LEU A 107 -7.26 -8.78 0.11
C LEU A 107 -8.29 -8.03 0.96
N HIS A 108 -9.39 -8.69 1.31
CA HIS A 108 -10.42 -8.05 2.14
C HIS A 108 -9.88 -7.63 3.49
N ILE A 109 -9.05 -8.47 4.12
CA ILE A 109 -8.43 -8.14 5.40
C ILE A 109 -7.54 -6.90 5.25
N ALA A 110 -6.76 -6.81 4.20
CA ALA A 110 -5.89 -5.66 3.95
C ALA A 110 -6.71 -4.39 3.73
N LEU A 111 -7.80 -4.49 2.97
CA LEU A 111 -8.69 -3.35 2.73
C LEU A 111 -9.37 -2.89 4.02
N GLN A 112 -9.77 -3.83 4.89
CA GLN A 112 -10.35 -3.48 6.19
C GLN A 112 -9.32 -2.77 7.07
N LYS A 113 -8.07 -3.23 7.08
CA LYS A 113 -7.00 -2.55 7.80
C LYS A 113 -6.85 -1.10 7.32
N PHE A 114 -6.80 -0.93 6.00
CA PHE A 114 -6.69 0.39 5.41
C PHE A 114 -7.85 1.28 5.83
N LYS A 115 -9.07 0.76 5.72
CA LYS A 115 -10.27 1.52 6.07
C LYS A 115 -10.26 1.93 7.55
N THR A 116 -9.87 1.02 8.43
CA THR A 116 -9.81 1.27 9.87
C THR A 116 -8.80 2.36 10.19
N ILE A 117 -7.61 2.28 9.61
CA ILE A 117 -6.56 3.26 9.84
C ILE A 117 -6.97 4.63 9.33
N ARG A 118 -7.53 4.68 8.12
CA ARG A 118 -8.00 5.92 7.52
C ARG A 118 -9.10 6.56 8.36
N THR A 119 -10.04 5.77 8.84
CA THR A 119 -11.14 6.26 9.68
C THR A 119 -10.62 6.78 11.02
N SER A 120 -9.63 6.11 11.60
CA SER A 120 -9.03 6.53 12.87
C SER A 120 -8.38 7.91 12.75
N PHE A 121 -7.66 8.17 11.67
CA PHE A 121 -7.08 9.48 11.43
C PHE A 121 -8.14 10.54 11.18
N ASP A 122 -9.21 10.19 10.48
CA ASP A 122 -10.31 11.11 10.21
C ASP A 122 -11.09 11.47 11.48
N ILE A 123 -11.25 10.51 12.39
CA ILE A 123 -12.02 10.72 13.63
C ILE A 123 -11.26 11.55 14.66
N SER A 124 -9.93 11.51 14.64
CA SER A 124 -9.10 12.16 15.65
C SER A 124 -8.17 13.21 15.04
N PRO A 125 -8.69 14.30 14.49
CA PRO A 125 -7.84 15.30 13.83
C PRO A 125 -6.84 15.95 14.79
N THR A 126 -7.18 16.14 16.07
CA THR A 126 -6.26 16.72 17.05
C THR A 126 -5.08 15.80 17.32
N LEU A 127 -5.34 14.51 17.53
CA LEU A 127 -4.30 13.52 17.70
C LEU A 127 -3.44 13.40 16.43
N GLN A 128 -4.09 13.40 15.29
CA GLN A 128 -3.41 13.34 14.02
C GLN A 128 -2.45 14.52 13.85
N SER A 129 -2.88 15.72 14.17
CA SER A 129 -2.04 16.91 14.07
C SER A 129 -0.83 16.85 15.00
N ILE A 130 -1.03 16.42 16.25
CA ILE A 130 0.05 16.27 17.20
C ILE A 130 1.03 15.21 16.73
N ALA A 131 0.52 14.08 16.27
CA ALA A 131 1.35 12.98 15.77
C ALA A 131 2.19 13.41 14.58
N VAL A 132 1.61 14.16 13.64
CA VAL A 132 2.34 14.64 12.48
C VAL A 132 3.46 15.59 12.87
N LEU A 133 3.27 16.40 13.90
CA LEU A 133 4.31 17.30 14.37
C LEU A 133 5.49 16.56 15.01
N GLU A 134 5.23 15.42 15.62
CA GLU A 134 6.24 14.65 16.34
C GLU A 134 6.89 13.57 15.48
N ASN A 135 6.16 12.99 14.54
CA ASN A 135 6.62 11.84 13.77
C ASN A 135 6.21 11.97 12.31
N SER A 136 6.93 11.26 11.44
CA SER A 136 6.54 11.15 10.06
C SER A 136 5.26 10.31 9.94
N PRO A 137 4.45 10.50 8.88
CA PRO A 137 3.28 9.65 8.66
C PRO A 137 3.62 8.16 8.62
N SER A 138 4.77 7.80 8.05
CA SER A 138 5.21 6.40 7.99
C SER A 138 5.44 5.83 9.38
N GLU A 139 6.06 6.58 10.26
CA GLU A 139 6.30 6.15 11.63
C GLU A 139 4.99 5.97 12.39
N ILE A 140 4.06 6.88 12.20
CA ILE A 140 2.76 6.80 12.85
C ILE A 140 2.04 5.54 12.41
N MET A 141 2.00 5.30 11.11
CA MET A 141 1.33 4.12 10.56
C MET A 141 1.99 2.83 11.04
N HIS A 142 3.32 2.80 11.03
CA HIS A 142 4.07 1.64 11.48
C HIS A 142 3.77 1.31 12.94
N ARG A 143 3.77 2.31 13.81
CA ARG A 143 3.44 2.12 15.22
C ARG A 143 2.02 1.60 15.41
N PHE A 144 1.07 2.14 14.65
CA PHE A 144 -0.30 1.69 14.72
C PHE A 144 -0.39 0.21 14.37
N LEU A 145 0.25 -0.21 13.30
CA LEU A 145 0.25 -1.61 12.86
C LEU A 145 0.90 -2.53 13.90
N VAL A 146 2.01 -2.11 14.48
CA VAL A 146 2.70 -2.90 15.50
C VAL A 146 1.80 -3.07 16.73
N THR A 147 1.12 -2.01 17.15
CA THR A 147 0.25 -2.05 18.31
C THR A 147 -0.96 -2.95 18.11
N ASN A 148 -1.58 -2.87 16.94
CA ASN A 148 -2.85 -3.57 16.66
C ASN A 148 -2.65 -4.90 15.97
N GLY A 149 -1.54 -5.07 15.28
CA GLY A 149 -1.22 -6.26 14.53
C GLY A 149 -0.01 -7.00 15.07
N ASN A 150 0.23 -6.93 16.36
CA ASN A 150 1.42 -7.50 16.97
C ASN A 150 1.63 -8.97 16.62
N LYS A 151 0.57 -9.73 16.52
CA LYS A 151 0.64 -11.13 16.13
C LYS A 151 1.17 -11.31 14.71
N LEU A 152 1.01 -10.31 13.87
CA LEU A 152 1.48 -10.35 12.48
C LEU A 152 2.92 -9.94 12.38
N ARG A 153 3.36 -9.15 13.31
CA ARG A 153 4.67 -8.52 13.23
C ARG A 153 5.59 -8.96 14.33
N SER A 154 5.18 -9.83 15.07
CA SER A 154 5.89 -10.44 16.21
C SER A 154 7.40 -10.34 16.14
N VAL A 155 7.84 -9.40 15.51
CA VAL A 155 9.25 -9.12 15.27
C VAL A 155 9.77 -8.16 16.28
#